data_294295e59308bddfb73e798ea4931241
#
_entry.id   294295e59308bddfb73e798ea4931241
#
_cell.length_a   1.000
_cell.length_b   1.000
_cell.length_c   1.000
_cell.angle_alpha   90.00
_cell.angle_beta   90.00
_cell.angle_gamma   90.00
#
_symmetry.space_group_name_H-M   'P 1'
#
loop_
_entity.id
_entity.type
_entity.pdbx_description
1 polymer ?
#
loop_
_entity_poly.entity_id
_entity_poly.type
_entity_poly.pdbx_seq_one_letter_code
_entity_poly.pdbx_strand_id
1 'polypeptide(L)'
;MNGKRIFALKGNLIYTKEIGTMEIAMQHYLVCEDGKVEGIYAALPEKFREIPVEDFGERLIIPGLTDLHVHAPQYSFRGMSMDLELLEWLETNTFPEEAKYQDLEYARRAYRIFTDNLKRSVTTRACIFGTIHRDATLLLMDQLEQSGLVTYVGKVNMDRNCPDYLREESAEESGIQTVEWIKDVLHKKYQNTMPILTPRFTPSCSDELMENLKKIQMYYQIPVQSLLSENPGEIAWVKELC
;
A
#
# COMPACT_ATOMS: atom_id res chain seq x y z
N MET A 1 -4.56 10.64 30.48
CA MET A 1 -5.96 10.34 30.15
C MET A 1 -6.18 10.84 28.72
N ASN A 2 -6.07 9.95 27.70
CA ASN A 2 -6.46 10.33 26.35
C ASN A 2 -7.99 10.37 26.32
N GLY A 3 -8.57 11.58 26.36
CA GLY A 3 -10.00 11.77 26.18
C GLY A 3 -10.39 11.24 24.80
N LYS A 4 -11.52 10.55 24.70
CA LYS A 4 -12.09 10.09 23.42
C LYS A 4 -12.18 11.27 22.45
N ARG A 5 -11.65 11.08 21.24
CA ARG A 5 -11.75 12.08 20.18
C ARG A 5 -13.06 11.86 19.43
N ILE A 6 -14.04 12.73 19.67
CA ILE A 6 -15.33 12.67 19.00
C ILE A 6 -15.62 13.99 18.28
N PHE A 7 -16.15 13.93 17.05
CA PHE A 7 -16.55 15.09 16.25
C PHE A 7 -17.57 14.67 15.20
N ALA A 8 -18.25 15.65 14.58
CA ALA A 8 -19.12 15.41 13.44
C ALA A 8 -18.71 16.22 12.21
N LEU A 9 -18.91 15.64 11.04
CA LEU A 9 -18.83 16.31 9.75
C LEU A 9 -20.25 16.46 9.21
N LYS A 10 -20.66 17.67 8.79
CA LYS A 10 -21.97 17.90 8.18
C LYS A 10 -21.79 18.20 6.69
N GLY A 11 -22.62 17.59 5.84
CA GLY A 11 -22.60 17.79 4.40
C GLY A 11 -23.46 16.79 3.65
N ASN A 12 -23.21 16.65 2.36
CA ASN A 12 -23.90 15.69 1.49
C ASN A 12 -23.10 14.40 1.44
N LEU A 13 -23.57 13.36 2.12
CA LEU A 13 -22.88 12.07 2.21
C LEU A 13 -23.32 11.13 1.10
N ILE A 14 -22.34 10.50 0.46
CA ILE A 14 -22.54 9.40 -0.50
C ILE A 14 -21.65 8.24 -0.06
N TYR A 15 -22.24 7.09 0.20
CA TYR A 15 -21.52 5.91 0.70
C TYR A 15 -22.25 4.62 0.32
N THR A 16 -21.60 3.48 0.57
CA THR A 16 -22.14 2.15 0.30
C THR A 16 -22.13 1.34 1.59
N LYS A 17 -23.26 0.81 2.00
CA LYS A 17 -23.37 -0.15 3.13
C LYS A 17 -23.21 -1.58 2.65
N GLU A 18 -23.78 -1.89 1.49
CA GLU A 18 -23.78 -3.22 0.88
C GLU A 18 -23.35 -3.12 -0.58
N ILE A 19 -22.71 -4.16 -1.08
CA ILE A 19 -22.24 -4.20 -2.47
C ILE A 19 -23.42 -3.93 -3.44
N GLY A 20 -23.21 -2.96 -4.32
CA GLY A 20 -24.20 -2.57 -5.33
C GLY A 20 -25.26 -1.57 -4.86
N THR A 21 -25.27 -1.16 -3.59
CA THR A 21 -26.24 -0.19 -3.07
C THR A 21 -25.57 1.11 -2.68
N MET A 22 -25.92 2.21 -3.36
CA MET A 22 -25.44 3.54 -3.03
C MET A 22 -26.45 4.27 -2.14
N GLU A 23 -25.99 4.72 -0.99
CA GLU A 23 -26.76 5.52 -0.05
C GLU A 23 -26.44 7.01 -0.24
N ILE A 24 -27.46 7.85 -0.23
CA ILE A 24 -27.34 9.31 -0.33
C ILE A 24 -28.05 9.94 0.87
N ALA A 25 -27.29 10.71 1.65
CA ALA A 25 -27.79 11.41 2.83
C ALA A 25 -27.45 12.91 2.72
N MET A 26 -28.41 13.71 2.23
CA MET A 26 -28.23 15.16 2.01
C MET A 26 -28.27 15.91 3.32
N GLN A 27 -27.28 16.83 3.55
CA GLN A 27 -27.20 17.68 4.74
C GLN A 27 -27.26 16.90 6.07
N HIS A 28 -26.64 15.70 6.10
CA HIS A 28 -26.57 14.85 7.27
C HIS A 28 -25.24 15.05 8.04
N TYR A 29 -25.24 14.56 9.27
CA TYR A 29 -24.10 14.54 10.17
C TYR A 29 -23.46 13.15 10.19
N LEU A 30 -22.17 13.08 9.86
CA LEU A 30 -21.33 11.89 10.04
C LEU A 30 -20.60 12.04 11.36
N VAL A 31 -20.96 11.27 12.38
CA VAL A 31 -20.29 11.28 13.69
C VAL A 31 -19.14 10.29 13.68
N CYS A 32 -17.95 10.78 14.05
CA CYS A 32 -16.73 10.01 14.21
C CYS A 32 -16.33 9.94 15.67
N GLU A 33 -16.04 8.75 16.18
CA GLU A 33 -15.51 8.50 17.52
C GLU A 33 -14.25 7.64 17.41
N ASP A 34 -13.12 8.14 17.91
CA ASP A 34 -11.82 7.44 17.92
C ASP A 34 -11.42 6.84 16.55
N GLY A 35 -11.61 7.64 15.48
CA GLY A 35 -11.25 7.26 14.11
C GLY A 35 -12.23 6.30 13.42
N LYS A 36 -13.37 6.02 14.01
CA LYS A 36 -14.44 5.18 13.44
C LYS A 36 -15.71 5.96 13.24
N VAL A 37 -16.50 5.58 12.23
CA VAL A 37 -17.84 6.10 12.03
C VAL A 37 -18.75 5.50 13.10
N GLU A 38 -19.32 6.35 13.97
CA GLU A 38 -20.30 5.95 14.96
C GLU A 38 -21.72 5.92 14.37
N GLY A 39 -22.03 6.87 13.47
CA GLY A 39 -23.30 6.87 12.78
C GLY A 39 -23.49 8.06 11.84
N ILE A 40 -24.57 7.99 11.06
CA ILE A 40 -25.01 9.06 10.16
C ILE A 40 -26.42 9.48 10.59
N TYR A 41 -26.64 10.78 10.78
CA TYR A 41 -27.86 11.32 11.37
C TYR A 41 -28.38 12.52 10.59
N ALA A 42 -29.69 12.61 10.35
CA ALA A 42 -30.34 13.80 9.79
C ALA A 42 -30.31 15.00 10.77
N ALA A 43 -30.33 14.70 12.07
CA ALA A 43 -30.13 15.67 13.14
C ALA A 43 -29.27 15.02 14.23
N LEU A 44 -28.37 15.79 14.85
CA LEU A 44 -27.52 15.25 15.93
C LEU A 44 -28.37 14.76 17.11
N PRO A 45 -28.22 13.50 17.54
CA PRO A 45 -28.79 13.01 18.78
C PRO A 45 -28.36 13.83 19.99
N GLU A 46 -29.16 13.87 21.05
CA GLU A 46 -28.89 14.65 22.29
C GLU A 46 -27.48 14.36 22.86
N LYS A 47 -27.07 13.10 22.86
CA LYS A 47 -25.74 12.67 23.35
C LYS A 47 -24.56 13.28 22.58
N PHE A 48 -24.79 13.84 21.39
CA PHE A 48 -23.77 14.45 20.52
C PHE A 48 -23.97 15.96 20.32
N ARG A 49 -24.88 16.59 21.05
CA ARG A 49 -25.23 17.99 20.84
C ARG A 49 -24.05 18.95 21.02
N GLU A 50 -23.11 18.64 21.91
CA GLU A 50 -21.99 19.50 22.27
C GLU A 50 -20.65 19.13 21.62
N ILE A 51 -20.62 18.12 20.72
CA ILE A 51 -19.40 17.76 20.03
C ILE A 51 -19.02 18.81 18.98
N PRO A 52 -17.71 18.95 18.63
CA PRO A 52 -17.29 19.79 17.51
C PRO A 52 -17.94 19.34 16.20
N VAL A 53 -18.48 20.28 15.43
CA VAL A 53 -19.06 20.03 14.10
C VAL A 53 -18.31 20.87 13.08
N GLU A 54 -17.83 20.22 12.01
CA GLU A 54 -17.31 20.88 10.82
C GLU A 54 -18.37 20.81 9.71
N ASP A 55 -18.89 21.97 9.29
CA ASP A 55 -19.95 22.07 8.27
C ASP A 55 -19.32 22.34 6.90
N PHE A 56 -19.46 21.38 5.98
CA PHE A 56 -18.97 21.45 4.61
C PHE A 56 -20.01 22.03 3.62
N GLY A 57 -21.17 22.48 4.11
CA GLY A 57 -22.24 23.03 3.27
C GLY A 57 -22.70 22.03 2.21
N GLU A 58 -22.71 22.46 0.95
CA GLU A 58 -23.15 21.64 -0.20
C GLU A 58 -22.07 20.67 -0.73
N ARG A 59 -20.90 20.59 -0.09
CA ARG A 59 -19.83 19.69 -0.53
C ARG A 59 -20.19 18.24 -0.26
N LEU A 60 -19.66 17.36 -1.12
CA LEU A 60 -19.78 15.92 -0.97
C LEU A 60 -18.76 15.40 0.04
N ILE A 61 -19.23 14.51 0.90
CA ILE A 61 -18.42 13.71 1.80
C ILE A 61 -18.55 12.26 1.33
N ILE A 62 -17.45 11.66 0.92
CA ILE A 62 -17.37 10.28 0.44
C ILE A 62 -16.35 9.48 1.27
N PRO A 63 -16.44 8.15 1.32
CA PRO A 63 -15.37 7.31 1.85
C PRO A 63 -14.06 7.56 1.11
N GLY A 64 -12.93 7.51 1.82
CA GLY A 64 -11.63 7.57 1.18
C GLY A 64 -11.43 6.42 0.21
N LEU A 65 -10.72 6.69 -0.91
CA LEU A 65 -10.45 5.68 -1.93
C LEU A 65 -9.41 4.66 -1.45
N THR A 66 -9.47 3.48 -2.07
CA THR A 66 -8.49 2.41 -1.87
C THR A 66 -7.68 2.23 -3.15
N ASP A 67 -6.37 2.35 -3.05
CA ASP A 67 -5.42 2.02 -4.11
C ASP A 67 -4.91 0.60 -3.89
N LEU A 68 -5.30 -0.33 -4.76
CA LEU A 68 -4.96 -1.75 -4.60
C LEU A 68 -3.60 -2.11 -5.22
N HIS A 69 -2.94 -1.17 -5.94
CA HIS A 69 -1.68 -1.44 -6.60
C HIS A 69 -0.89 -0.16 -6.84
N VAL A 70 0.14 0.07 -6.04
CA VAL A 70 1.06 1.20 -6.21
C VAL A 70 2.48 0.81 -5.81
N HIS A 71 3.48 1.32 -6.56
CA HIS A 71 4.89 1.14 -6.28
C HIS A 71 5.48 2.42 -5.65
N ALA A 72 5.79 2.39 -4.36
CA ALA A 72 6.38 3.54 -3.68
C ALA A 72 7.72 3.99 -4.30
N PRO A 73 8.63 3.08 -4.70
CA PRO A 73 9.92 3.49 -5.30
C PRO A 73 9.78 4.13 -6.68
N GLN A 74 8.72 3.84 -7.43
CA GLN A 74 8.50 4.40 -8.77
C GLN A 74 7.90 5.81 -8.75
N TYR A 75 7.56 6.29 -7.57
CA TYR A 75 6.91 7.60 -7.42
C TYR A 75 7.81 8.77 -7.86
N SER A 76 9.12 8.62 -7.79
CA SER A 76 10.11 9.64 -8.16
C SER A 76 10.10 9.98 -9.67
N PHE A 77 9.78 9.01 -10.53
CA PHE A 77 9.76 9.17 -11.98
C PHE A 77 8.38 8.96 -12.61
N ARG A 78 7.32 9.06 -11.81
CA ARG A 78 5.93 8.92 -12.30
C ARG A 78 5.64 9.85 -13.46
N GLY A 79 4.99 9.31 -14.50
CA GLY A 79 4.67 10.06 -15.72
C GLY A 79 5.82 10.18 -16.72
N MET A 80 7.00 9.61 -16.42
CA MET A 80 8.13 9.56 -17.37
C MET A 80 8.07 8.29 -18.22
N SER A 81 8.48 8.42 -19.49
CA SER A 81 8.62 7.30 -20.43
C SER A 81 7.35 6.44 -20.57
N MET A 82 6.18 7.08 -20.57
CA MET A 82 4.88 6.42 -20.67
C MET A 82 4.60 5.82 -22.07
N ASP A 83 5.46 6.05 -23.01
CA ASP A 83 5.46 5.55 -24.38
C ASP A 83 6.25 4.23 -24.56
N LEU A 84 6.96 3.77 -23.51
CA LEU A 84 7.70 2.52 -23.53
C LEU A 84 6.82 1.33 -23.19
N GLU A 85 7.15 0.18 -23.79
CA GLU A 85 6.61 -1.13 -23.39
C GLU A 85 7.11 -1.49 -21.97
N LEU A 86 6.34 -2.31 -21.23
CA LEU A 86 6.63 -2.63 -19.83
C LEU A 86 8.07 -3.11 -19.60
N LEU A 87 8.54 -4.08 -20.38
CA LEU A 87 9.86 -4.68 -20.13
C LEU A 87 11.00 -3.68 -20.37
N GLU A 88 10.89 -2.87 -21.41
CA GLU A 88 11.85 -1.80 -21.71
C GLU A 88 11.79 -0.71 -20.62
N TRP A 89 10.59 -0.35 -20.17
CA TRP A 89 10.39 0.61 -19.10
C TRP A 89 10.94 0.13 -17.75
N LEU A 90 10.82 -1.17 -17.45
CA LEU A 90 11.42 -1.76 -16.25
C LEU A 90 12.94 -1.62 -16.26
N GLU A 91 13.60 -1.93 -17.38
CA GLU A 91 15.06 -1.90 -17.49
C GLU A 91 15.62 -0.47 -17.49
N THR A 92 14.94 0.45 -18.18
CA THR A 92 15.47 1.82 -18.39
C THR A 92 15.16 2.76 -17.23
N ASN A 93 14.03 2.59 -16.56
CA ASN A 93 13.58 3.50 -15.50
C ASN A 93 13.47 2.81 -14.13
N THR A 94 12.75 1.68 -14.08
CA THR A 94 12.31 1.11 -12.81
C THR A 94 13.46 0.48 -12.03
N PHE A 95 14.18 -0.45 -12.63
CA PHE A 95 15.27 -1.15 -11.94
C PHE A 95 16.40 -0.22 -11.51
N PRO A 96 16.89 0.72 -12.35
CA PRO A 96 17.88 1.69 -11.92
C PRO A 96 17.41 2.59 -10.77
N GLU A 97 16.13 2.93 -10.74
CA GLU A 97 15.57 3.74 -9.65
C GLU A 97 15.43 2.93 -8.38
N GLU A 98 14.85 1.73 -8.44
CA GLU A 98 14.64 0.86 -7.28
C GLU A 98 15.96 0.48 -6.59
N ALA A 99 17.07 0.33 -7.34
CA ALA A 99 18.40 0.07 -6.80
C ALA A 99 18.91 1.18 -5.87
N LYS A 100 18.53 2.44 -6.09
CA LYS A 100 18.94 3.58 -5.25
C LYS A 100 18.43 3.47 -3.82
N TYR A 101 17.37 2.69 -3.58
CA TYR A 101 16.79 2.51 -2.25
C TYR A 101 17.64 1.65 -1.32
N GLN A 102 18.75 1.09 -1.78
CA GLN A 102 19.80 0.54 -0.94
C GLN A 102 20.42 1.62 -0.06
N ASP A 103 20.50 2.86 -0.55
CA ASP A 103 20.87 4.03 0.23
C ASP A 103 19.65 4.49 1.07
N LEU A 104 19.74 4.29 2.38
CA LEU A 104 18.66 4.63 3.31
C LEU A 104 18.38 6.13 3.40
N GLU A 105 19.34 7.00 3.12
CA GLU A 105 19.10 8.45 3.07
C GLU A 105 18.32 8.84 1.82
N TYR A 106 18.63 8.21 0.69
CA TYR A 106 17.81 8.32 -0.52
C TYR A 106 16.39 7.82 -0.27
N ALA A 107 16.25 6.59 0.24
CA ALA A 107 14.99 5.96 0.56
C ALA A 107 14.14 6.83 1.49
N ARG A 108 14.74 7.38 2.54
CA ARG A 108 14.07 8.25 3.52
C ARG A 108 13.42 9.47 2.88
N ARG A 109 14.13 10.13 1.98
CA ARG A 109 13.64 11.34 1.28
C ARG A 109 12.56 10.99 0.28
N ALA A 110 12.78 9.98 -0.56
CA ALA A 110 11.85 9.55 -1.60
C ALA A 110 10.53 9.04 -1.00
N TYR A 111 10.60 8.17 0.01
CA TYR A 111 9.42 7.66 0.68
C TYR A 111 8.65 8.71 1.47
N ARG A 112 9.33 9.72 2.03
CA ARG A 112 8.65 10.85 2.66
C ARG A 112 7.80 11.61 1.65
N ILE A 113 8.35 11.90 0.47
CA ILE A 113 7.61 12.59 -0.60
C ILE A 113 6.40 11.75 -1.04
N PHE A 114 6.58 10.45 -1.23
CA PHE A 114 5.50 9.52 -1.56
C PHE A 114 4.41 9.54 -0.48
N THR A 115 4.77 9.33 0.77
CA THR A 115 3.83 9.26 1.91
C THR A 115 3.10 10.58 2.12
N ASP A 116 3.80 11.72 2.05
CA ASP A 116 3.19 13.04 2.20
C ASP A 116 2.20 13.35 1.08
N ASN A 117 2.48 12.95 -0.15
CA ASN A 117 1.55 13.14 -1.27
C ASN A 117 0.36 12.16 -1.18
N LEU A 118 0.58 10.90 -0.82
CA LEU A 118 -0.48 9.94 -0.61
C LEU A 118 -1.45 10.43 0.48
N LYS A 119 -0.92 10.92 1.61
CA LYS A 119 -1.70 11.49 2.71
C LYS A 119 -2.55 12.71 2.30
N ARG A 120 -2.10 13.47 1.30
CA ARG A 120 -2.83 14.65 0.78
C ARG A 120 -3.79 14.32 -0.36
N SER A 121 -3.80 13.07 -0.80
CA SER A 121 -4.70 12.60 -1.84
C SER A 121 -6.04 12.16 -1.25
N VAL A 122 -6.92 11.65 -2.11
CA VAL A 122 -8.18 11.03 -1.70
C VAL A 122 -8.02 9.56 -1.27
N THR A 123 -6.82 8.99 -1.42
CA THR A 123 -6.50 7.62 -1.04
C THR A 123 -6.27 7.53 0.47
N THR A 124 -7.00 6.65 1.13
CA THR A 124 -6.88 6.40 2.58
C THR A 124 -6.40 5.00 2.90
N ARG A 125 -6.42 4.11 1.91
CA ARG A 125 -5.94 2.73 1.99
C ARG A 125 -5.13 2.39 0.76
N ALA A 126 -4.01 1.67 0.92
CA ALA A 126 -3.19 1.28 -0.22
C ALA A 126 -2.51 -0.07 -0.04
N CYS A 127 -2.37 -0.83 -1.14
CA CYS A 127 -1.47 -1.98 -1.26
C CYS A 127 -0.21 -1.53 -2.00
N ILE A 128 0.94 -1.61 -1.34
CA ILE A 128 2.16 -0.92 -1.76
C ILE A 128 3.29 -1.92 -1.99
N PHE A 129 3.89 -1.86 -3.16
CA PHE A 129 5.18 -2.50 -3.44
C PHE A 129 6.31 -1.62 -2.90
N GLY A 130 7.18 -2.20 -2.07
CA GLY A 130 8.47 -1.62 -1.69
C GLY A 130 9.56 -1.97 -2.69
N THR A 131 10.75 -2.29 -2.18
CA THR A 131 11.88 -2.82 -2.95
C THR A 131 12.33 -4.17 -2.39
N ILE A 132 13.37 -4.79 -2.99
CA ILE A 132 14.03 -5.97 -2.40
C ILE A 132 14.77 -5.62 -1.10
N HIS A 133 15.11 -4.34 -0.89
CA HIS A 133 15.90 -3.89 0.26
C HIS A 133 15.04 -3.86 1.54
N ARG A 134 15.31 -4.81 2.44
CA ARG A 134 14.60 -4.99 3.71
C ARG A 134 14.50 -3.69 4.52
N ASP A 135 15.63 -3.06 4.79
CA ASP A 135 15.68 -1.89 5.67
C ASP A 135 14.96 -0.67 5.08
N ALA A 136 15.04 -0.50 3.75
CA ALA A 136 14.29 0.54 3.06
C ALA A 136 12.77 0.28 3.13
N THR A 137 12.35 -0.98 3.01
CA THR A 137 10.92 -1.34 3.13
C THR A 137 10.41 -1.13 4.56
N LEU A 138 11.20 -1.45 5.59
CA LEU A 138 10.87 -1.12 6.98
C LEU A 138 10.77 0.39 7.21
N LEU A 139 11.67 1.17 6.63
CA LEU A 139 11.63 2.63 6.68
C LEU A 139 10.35 3.20 6.03
N LEU A 140 9.93 2.64 4.90
CA LEU A 140 8.65 2.98 4.27
C LEU A 140 7.48 2.70 5.21
N MET A 141 7.46 1.52 5.83
CA MET A 141 6.42 1.13 6.78
C MET A 141 6.36 2.04 8.00
N ASP A 142 7.52 2.46 8.56
CA ASP A 142 7.58 3.42 9.67
C ASP A 142 6.93 4.78 9.29
N GLN A 143 7.17 5.26 8.08
CA GLN A 143 6.60 6.52 7.61
C GLN A 143 5.09 6.41 7.34
N LEU A 144 4.64 5.30 6.76
CA LEU A 144 3.22 5.03 6.51
C LEU A 144 2.44 4.88 7.81
N GLU A 145 2.98 4.17 8.80
CA GLU A 145 2.36 4.06 10.13
C GLU A 145 2.15 5.44 10.78
N GLN A 146 3.17 6.30 10.71
CA GLN A 146 3.08 7.68 11.22
C GLN A 146 2.08 8.55 10.44
N SER A 147 1.76 8.21 9.22
CA SER A 147 0.81 8.96 8.39
C SER A 147 -0.65 8.78 8.83
N GLY A 148 -0.97 7.67 9.48
CA GLY A 148 -2.33 7.25 9.82
C GLY A 148 -3.12 6.62 8.66
N LEU A 149 -2.50 6.43 7.49
CA LEU A 149 -3.09 5.67 6.38
C LEU A 149 -3.13 4.18 6.71
N VAL A 150 -4.13 3.47 6.21
CA VAL A 150 -4.20 2.00 6.34
C VAL A 150 -3.53 1.37 5.13
N THR A 151 -2.42 0.66 5.35
CA THR A 151 -1.60 0.17 4.23
C THR A 151 -1.22 -1.30 4.39
N TYR A 152 -1.13 -2.00 3.26
CA TYR A 152 -0.35 -3.22 3.11
C TYR A 152 0.93 -2.87 2.38
N VAL A 153 2.06 -3.29 2.89
CA VAL A 153 3.37 -3.00 2.29
C VAL A 153 4.14 -4.30 2.13
N GLY A 154 4.76 -4.49 0.98
CA GLY A 154 5.52 -5.69 0.71
C GLY A 154 6.98 -5.43 0.36
N LYS A 155 7.89 -6.21 0.99
CA LYS A 155 9.23 -6.40 0.48
C LYS A 155 9.12 -7.20 -0.82
N VAL A 156 9.67 -6.67 -1.90
CA VAL A 156 9.67 -7.35 -3.21
C VAL A 156 10.64 -8.54 -3.17
N ASN A 157 10.27 -9.61 -3.85
CA ASN A 157 11.09 -10.79 -4.04
C ASN A 157 11.40 -10.99 -5.53
N MET A 158 12.68 -11.13 -5.87
CA MET A 158 13.18 -11.40 -7.23
C MET A 158 14.51 -12.15 -7.13
N ASP A 159 14.60 -13.34 -7.72
CA ASP A 159 15.80 -14.17 -7.73
C ASP A 159 16.29 -14.57 -9.13
N ARG A 160 15.53 -14.20 -10.19
CA ARG A 160 15.89 -14.47 -11.59
C ARG A 160 15.42 -13.35 -12.53
N ASN A 161 15.96 -13.31 -13.74
CA ASN A 161 15.53 -12.45 -14.85
C ASN A 161 15.37 -10.97 -14.47
N CYS A 162 16.28 -10.46 -13.65
CA CYS A 162 16.40 -9.07 -13.27
C CYS A 162 17.90 -8.71 -13.20
N PRO A 163 18.26 -7.41 -13.21
CA PRO A 163 19.65 -7.01 -13.13
C PRO A 163 20.34 -7.51 -11.85
N ASP A 164 21.62 -7.89 -11.95
CA ASP A 164 22.39 -8.42 -10.83
C ASP A 164 22.42 -7.48 -9.61
N TYR A 165 22.39 -6.17 -9.84
CA TYR A 165 22.38 -5.16 -8.78
C TYR A 165 21.03 -5.04 -8.07
N LEU A 166 19.99 -5.71 -8.55
CA LEU A 166 18.64 -5.72 -7.97
C LEU A 166 18.08 -7.15 -7.88
N ARG A 167 18.95 -8.14 -7.78
CA ARG A 167 18.61 -9.56 -7.65
C ARG A 167 18.99 -10.06 -6.27
N GLU A 168 18.11 -10.80 -5.62
CA GLU A 168 18.43 -11.55 -4.42
C GLU A 168 19.35 -12.75 -4.81
N GLU A 169 20.29 -13.13 -3.92
CA GLU A 169 21.34 -14.10 -4.24
C GLU A 169 20.78 -15.49 -4.62
N SER A 170 19.67 -15.88 -3.96
CA SER A 170 18.99 -17.15 -4.18
C SER A 170 17.56 -17.13 -3.67
N ALA A 171 16.77 -18.14 -4.04
CA ALA A 171 15.44 -18.40 -3.50
C ALA A 171 15.46 -18.61 -1.98
N GLU A 172 16.50 -19.26 -1.46
CA GLU A 172 16.68 -19.49 -0.02
C GLU A 172 16.94 -18.17 0.71
N GLU A 173 17.91 -17.36 0.24
CA GLU A 173 18.24 -16.06 0.83
C GLU A 173 17.05 -15.10 0.79
N SER A 174 16.33 -15.04 -0.34
CA SER A 174 15.10 -14.26 -0.46
C SER A 174 14.05 -14.66 0.59
N GLY A 175 13.89 -15.97 0.82
CA GLY A 175 13.01 -16.51 1.85
C GLY A 175 13.45 -16.11 3.26
N ILE A 176 14.75 -16.21 3.58
CA ILE A 176 15.32 -15.81 4.88
C ILE A 176 15.09 -14.33 5.12
N GLN A 177 15.45 -13.47 4.17
CA GLN A 177 15.26 -12.01 4.28
C GLN A 177 13.78 -11.63 4.46
N THR A 178 12.89 -12.35 3.81
CA THR A 178 11.45 -12.14 3.96
C THR A 178 10.96 -12.50 5.36
N VAL A 179 11.41 -13.63 5.91
CA VAL A 179 11.07 -14.05 7.28
C VAL A 179 11.61 -13.05 8.31
N GLU A 180 12.83 -12.60 8.15
CA GLU A 180 13.42 -11.60 9.04
C GLU A 180 12.67 -10.28 8.98
N TRP A 181 12.33 -9.81 7.77
CA TRP A 181 11.51 -8.62 7.59
C TRP A 181 10.15 -8.75 8.28
N ILE A 182 9.45 -9.89 8.14
CA ILE A 182 8.17 -10.14 8.82
C ILE A 182 8.34 -10.09 10.34
N LYS A 183 9.41 -10.71 10.89
CA LYS A 183 9.69 -10.65 12.33
C LYS A 183 9.88 -9.23 12.83
N ASP A 184 10.61 -8.40 12.08
CA ASP A 184 10.80 -6.99 12.43
C ASP A 184 9.48 -6.23 12.43
N VAL A 185 8.64 -6.44 11.41
CA VAL A 185 7.30 -5.84 11.33
C VAL A 185 6.44 -6.23 12.54
N LEU A 186 6.45 -7.50 12.93
CA LEU A 186 5.72 -7.98 14.08
C LEU A 186 6.21 -7.35 15.40
N HIS A 187 7.53 -7.15 15.55
CA HIS A 187 8.10 -6.46 16.71
C HIS A 187 7.70 -4.98 16.79
N LYS A 188 7.54 -4.32 15.66
CA LYS A 188 7.14 -2.90 15.58
C LYS A 188 5.70 -2.66 16.04
N LYS A 189 4.83 -3.67 16.01
CA LYS A 189 3.43 -3.62 16.45
C LYS A 189 2.63 -2.48 15.80
N TYR A 190 2.83 -2.27 14.53
CA TYR A 190 2.06 -1.29 13.76
C TYR A 190 0.55 -1.52 13.91
N GLN A 191 -0.23 -0.44 13.88
CA GLN A 191 -1.68 -0.48 14.02
C GLN A 191 -2.39 -0.37 12.66
N ASN A 192 -1.78 0.35 11.71
CA ASN A 192 -2.39 0.67 10.42
C ASN A 192 -1.60 0.14 9.23
N THR A 193 -0.36 -0.32 9.43
CA THR A 193 0.52 -0.80 8.37
C THR A 193 0.79 -2.29 8.54
N MET A 194 0.38 -3.10 7.57
CA MET A 194 0.47 -4.56 7.60
C MET A 194 1.43 -5.09 6.53
N PRO A 195 2.08 -6.23 6.76
CA PRO A 195 2.89 -6.88 5.74
C PRO A 195 2.03 -7.59 4.69
N ILE A 196 2.52 -7.63 3.45
CA ILE A 196 1.99 -8.43 2.35
C ILE A 196 3.14 -9.06 1.59
N LEU A 197 3.10 -10.36 1.32
CA LEU A 197 4.12 -11.02 0.50
C LEU A 197 4.07 -10.48 -0.93
N THR A 198 5.23 -10.20 -1.51
CA THR A 198 5.29 -9.53 -2.79
C THR A 198 6.30 -10.20 -3.74
N PRO A 199 6.05 -11.46 -4.20
CA PRO A 199 6.73 -11.94 -5.39
C PRO A 199 6.41 -10.97 -6.53
N ARG A 200 7.45 -10.41 -7.17
CA ARG A 200 7.22 -9.32 -8.13
C ARG A 200 6.28 -9.76 -9.25
N PHE A 201 6.67 -10.78 -9.97
CA PHE A 201 5.87 -11.44 -11.03
C PHE A 201 6.53 -12.75 -11.43
N THR A 202 5.83 -13.63 -12.14
CA THR A 202 6.31 -14.95 -12.51
C THR A 202 7.68 -14.95 -13.21
N PRO A 203 8.00 -14.06 -14.18
CA PRO A 203 9.30 -14.05 -14.82
C PRO A 203 10.49 -13.82 -13.87
N SER A 204 10.34 -13.01 -12.83
CA SER A 204 11.43 -12.66 -11.91
C SER A 204 11.50 -13.51 -10.63
N CYS A 205 10.60 -14.48 -10.47
CA CYS A 205 10.59 -15.39 -9.33
C CYS A 205 10.75 -16.83 -9.81
N SER A 206 11.74 -17.55 -9.26
CA SER A 206 11.88 -18.99 -9.53
C SER A 206 10.76 -19.79 -8.88
N ASP A 207 10.53 -21.01 -9.35
CA ASP A 207 9.55 -21.92 -8.75
C ASP A 207 9.92 -22.24 -7.31
N GLU A 208 11.21 -22.37 -7.01
CA GLU A 208 11.73 -22.58 -5.66
C GLU A 208 11.40 -21.39 -4.75
N LEU A 209 11.59 -20.16 -5.23
CA LEU A 209 11.22 -18.96 -4.49
C LEU A 209 9.70 -18.91 -4.23
N MET A 210 8.88 -19.21 -5.22
CA MET A 210 7.42 -19.24 -5.08
C MET A 210 6.97 -20.30 -4.07
N GLU A 211 7.59 -21.47 -4.04
CA GLU A 211 7.32 -22.49 -3.02
C GLU A 211 7.73 -22.04 -1.62
N ASN A 212 8.87 -21.37 -1.47
CA ASN A 212 9.33 -20.83 -0.20
C ASN A 212 8.38 -19.75 0.31
N LEU A 213 7.97 -18.84 -0.55
CA LEU A 213 6.98 -17.79 -0.20
C LEU A 213 5.62 -18.38 0.18
N LYS A 214 5.18 -19.46 -0.48
CA LYS A 214 3.96 -20.19 -0.10
C LYS A 214 4.06 -20.75 1.32
N LYS A 215 5.20 -21.36 1.71
CA LYS A 215 5.42 -21.86 3.07
C LYS A 215 5.35 -20.73 4.10
N ILE A 216 5.97 -19.57 3.78
CA ILE A 216 5.94 -18.36 4.61
C ILE A 216 4.50 -17.84 4.75
N GLN A 217 3.78 -17.74 3.63
CA GLN A 217 2.38 -17.32 3.61
C GLN A 217 1.50 -18.19 4.51
N MET A 218 1.64 -19.51 4.42
CA MET A 218 0.87 -20.46 5.23
C MET A 218 1.21 -20.36 6.72
N TYR A 219 2.48 -20.13 7.06
CA TYR A 219 2.91 -20.04 8.46
C TYR A 219 2.46 -18.72 9.11
N TYR A 220 2.66 -17.58 8.43
CA TYR A 220 2.34 -16.26 8.99
C TYR A 220 0.91 -15.79 8.69
N GLN A 221 0.16 -16.48 7.85
CA GLN A 221 -1.23 -16.14 7.46
C GLN A 221 -1.35 -14.72 6.89
N ILE A 222 -0.35 -14.26 6.14
CA ILE A 222 -0.33 -12.93 5.51
C ILE A 222 -0.80 -13.00 4.04
N PRO A 223 -1.42 -11.94 3.49
CA PRO A 223 -1.86 -11.91 2.11
C PRO A 223 -0.67 -11.86 1.14
N VAL A 224 -0.96 -12.03 -0.14
CA VAL A 224 0.01 -11.99 -1.25
C VAL A 224 -0.47 -11.01 -2.31
N GLN A 225 0.46 -10.25 -2.88
CA GLN A 225 0.26 -9.43 -4.10
C GLN A 225 1.35 -9.75 -5.12
N SER A 226 1.06 -9.53 -6.39
CA SER A 226 2.01 -9.73 -7.49
C SER A 226 1.55 -8.94 -8.72
N LEU A 227 2.42 -8.80 -9.72
CA LEU A 227 2.06 -8.33 -11.05
C LEU A 227 1.52 -9.50 -11.89
N LEU A 228 0.55 -9.24 -12.74
CA LEU A 228 -0.06 -10.28 -13.57
C LEU A 228 -0.61 -9.68 -14.87
N SER A 229 -0.10 -10.18 -16.01
CA SER A 229 -0.65 -9.92 -17.34
C SER A 229 -0.72 -8.42 -17.70
N GLU A 230 0.31 -7.66 -17.37
CA GLU A 230 0.34 -6.21 -17.57
C GLU A 230 0.54 -5.81 -19.04
N ASN A 231 1.21 -6.68 -19.85
CA ASN A 231 1.35 -6.47 -21.28
C ASN A 231 1.49 -7.78 -22.07
N PRO A 232 1.34 -7.73 -23.43
CA PRO A 232 1.48 -8.92 -24.27
C PRO A 232 2.86 -9.60 -24.20
N GLY A 233 3.94 -8.83 -24.04
CA GLY A 233 5.31 -9.35 -23.92
C GLY A 233 5.49 -10.18 -22.65
N GLU A 234 4.99 -9.70 -21.51
CA GLU A 234 4.97 -10.48 -20.26
C GLU A 234 4.16 -11.77 -20.40
N ILE A 235 2.97 -11.69 -21.00
CA ILE A 235 2.11 -12.87 -21.20
C ILE A 235 2.82 -13.93 -22.06
N ALA A 236 3.51 -13.51 -23.13
CA ALA A 236 4.29 -14.41 -23.97
C ALA A 236 5.43 -15.04 -23.18
N TRP A 237 6.17 -14.25 -22.41
CA TRP A 237 7.29 -14.72 -21.61
C TRP A 237 6.84 -15.70 -20.50
N VAL A 238 5.74 -15.44 -19.81
CA VAL A 238 5.17 -16.37 -18.83
C VAL A 238 4.83 -17.72 -19.48
N LYS A 239 4.26 -17.73 -20.70
CA LYS A 239 3.95 -18.97 -21.43
C LYS A 239 5.18 -19.78 -21.85
N GLU A 240 6.34 -19.14 -21.97
CA GLU A 240 7.61 -19.83 -22.23
C GLU A 240 8.21 -20.44 -20.96
N LEU A 241 7.91 -19.86 -19.80
CA LEU A 241 8.44 -20.28 -18.50
C LEU A 241 7.60 -21.34 -17.79
N CYS A 242 6.31 -21.44 -18.09
CA CYS A 242 5.31 -22.32 -17.50
C CYS A 242 4.62 -23.16 -18.56
#